data_01dcb3f4123aa06dc5e2159a62cf28c6
#
_entry.id   01dcb3f4123aa06dc5e2159a62cf28c6
#
_cell.length_a   1.000
_cell.length_b   1.000
_cell.length_c   1.000
_cell.angle_alpha   90.00
_cell.angle_beta   90.00
_cell.angle_gamma   90.00
#
_symmetry.space_group_name_H-M   'P 1'
#
loop_
_entity.id
_entity.type
_entity.pdbx_description
1 polymer ?
#
loop_
_entity_poly.entity_id
_entity_poly.type
_entity_poly.pdbx_seq_one_letter_code
_entity_poly.pdbx_strand_id
1 'polypeptide(L)'
;MTIRRFSAAVFAATLLTPGLAACNSTGTGEAGASASPTVSGSASPGASGAVNGDAKQALLNSTNEIRNGNFRFTMSGAGSSAKGQVHEPSQSAEMRVLIGDASSDLSMKLDLIHAKPDSWVKLELGGKSAGSIPGAQKLNLGKYQHLDQTRIKGNKALGFDFEKIDPAGSEVLTQGITEVRQTGEGTYAGTLDVSKAAEAGSVDQSVITALGPQAKSVPFTAKLDPQGRLSEMVVQIPAAGQNAAQDIKVTYSDYGNAAAAQKPPAGQVVEAPPEFYNLFN
;
A
#
# COMPACT_ATOMS: atom_id res chain seq x y z
N MET A 1 20.04 23.83 -3.54
CA MET A 1 19.22 23.91 -2.32
C MET A 1 18.40 22.66 -2.28
N THR A 2 18.89 21.65 -1.57
CA THR A 2 18.40 20.27 -1.62
C THR A 2 17.18 20.18 -0.72
N ILE A 3 15.99 20.01 -1.26
CA ILE A 3 14.78 19.76 -0.47
C ILE A 3 14.90 18.37 0.11
N ARG A 4 15.16 18.31 1.41
CA ARG A 4 15.19 17.08 2.20
C ARG A 4 13.82 16.44 2.16
N ARG A 5 13.81 15.13 1.92
CA ARG A 5 12.66 14.23 1.99
C ARG A 5 11.82 14.56 3.23
N PHE A 6 10.54 14.84 3.03
CA PHE A 6 9.62 15.09 4.13
C PHE A 6 9.33 13.75 4.83
N SER A 7 10.05 13.50 5.92
CA SER A 7 9.62 12.49 6.90
C SER A 7 8.52 13.14 7.73
N ALA A 8 7.33 12.59 7.71
CA ALA A 8 6.24 13.00 8.56
C ALA A 8 6.60 12.65 10.01
N ALA A 9 7.09 13.63 10.77
CA ALA A 9 7.29 13.51 12.19
C ALA A 9 5.91 13.63 12.88
N VAL A 10 5.38 12.51 13.32
CA VAL A 10 4.22 12.48 14.21
C VAL A 10 4.70 12.81 15.62
N PHE A 11 4.31 13.97 16.14
CA PHE A 11 4.48 14.34 17.54
C PHE A 11 3.54 13.49 18.39
N ALA A 12 4.09 12.54 19.13
CA ALA A 12 3.37 11.84 20.18
C ALA A 12 3.27 12.72 21.43
N ALA A 13 2.07 13.16 21.76
CA ALA A 13 1.76 13.77 23.05
C ALA A 13 1.66 12.67 24.10
N THR A 14 2.63 12.62 24.99
CA THR A 14 2.63 11.77 26.19
C THR A 14 1.67 12.35 27.24
N LEU A 15 0.59 11.65 27.53
CA LEU A 15 -0.20 11.86 28.74
C LEU A 15 0.23 10.83 29.78
N LEU A 16 0.95 11.31 30.77
CA LEU A 16 1.24 10.63 32.03
C LEU A 16 -0.02 10.61 32.91
N THR A 17 -0.44 9.41 33.33
CA THR A 17 -1.27 9.28 34.54
C THR A 17 -0.61 8.30 35.50
N PRO A 18 -0.42 8.68 36.75
CA PRO A 18 0.17 7.81 37.75
C PRO A 18 -0.88 7.02 38.52
N GLY A 19 -0.54 5.78 38.80
CA GLY A 19 -0.69 5.02 40.01
C GLY A 19 -2.08 4.73 40.57
N LEU A 20 -2.29 3.54 41.03
CA LEU A 20 -2.37 3.25 42.46
C LEU A 20 -2.44 1.75 42.72
N ALA A 21 -1.75 1.42 43.77
CA ALA A 21 -1.36 0.12 44.25
C ALA A 21 -2.47 -0.64 45.00
N ALA A 22 -2.21 -1.96 45.11
CA ALA A 22 -2.45 -2.84 46.25
C ALA A 22 -3.89 -3.26 46.59
N CYS A 23 -4.16 -4.53 46.68
CA CYS A 23 -4.11 -5.21 47.99
C CYS A 23 -4.23 -6.73 47.81
N ASN A 24 -3.36 -7.35 48.54
CA ASN A 24 -3.25 -8.74 48.90
C ASN A 24 -4.43 -9.19 49.76
N SER A 25 -4.97 -10.39 49.55
CA SER A 25 -5.55 -11.20 50.66
C SER A 25 -5.46 -12.68 50.33
N THR A 26 -4.67 -13.33 51.13
CA THR A 26 -4.61 -14.76 51.44
C THR A 26 -5.91 -15.27 52.01
N GLY A 27 -6.38 -16.43 51.57
CA GLY A 27 -7.47 -17.18 52.16
C GLY A 27 -7.37 -18.65 51.80
N THR A 28 -6.88 -19.44 52.74
CA THR A 28 -6.84 -20.92 52.82
C THR A 28 -8.24 -21.50 53.06
N GLY A 29 -8.54 -22.69 52.49
CA GLY A 29 -9.69 -23.49 52.89
C GLY A 29 -10.04 -24.58 51.87
N GLU A 30 -9.57 -25.75 52.14
CA GLU A 30 -10.04 -27.16 52.15
C GLU A 30 -11.12 -27.68 51.18
N ALA A 31 -10.69 -28.73 50.53
CA ALA A 31 -11.28 -30.08 50.28
C ALA A 31 -12.76 -30.24 49.90
N GLY A 32 -12.98 -30.85 48.76
CA GLY A 32 -14.23 -31.52 48.39
C GLY A 32 -14.07 -32.24 47.06
N ALA A 33 -14.07 -33.57 47.16
CA ALA A 33 -13.87 -34.52 46.07
C ALA A 33 -15.06 -34.60 45.11
N SER A 34 -14.80 -35.05 43.92
CA SER A 34 -15.54 -35.99 43.09
C SER A 34 -16.09 -35.52 41.75
N ALA A 35 -15.83 -36.39 40.80
CA ALA A 35 -16.43 -36.63 39.50
C ALA A 35 -15.91 -35.90 38.27
N SER A 36 -15.04 -36.59 37.56
CA SER A 36 -14.79 -36.45 36.12
C SER A 36 -16.05 -36.72 35.30
N PRO A 37 -16.22 -36.04 34.16
CA PRO A 37 -16.26 -36.80 32.94
C PRO A 37 -15.18 -36.36 31.95
N THR A 38 -14.48 -37.35 31.49
CA THR A 38 -13.58 -37.39 30.35
C THR A 38 -14.32 -36.91 29.10
N VAL A 39 -13.91 -35.79 28.53
CA VAL A 39 -14.14 -35.48 27.12
C VAL A 39 -12.79 -35.19 26.51
N SER A 40 -12.23 -36.19 25.86
CA SER A 40 -11.12 -36.08 24.94
C SER A 40 -11.52 -35.19 23.75
N GLY A 41 -11.00 -33.98 23.73
CA GLY A 41 -11.01 -33.11 22.60
C GLY A 41 -9.59 -32.55 22.46
N SER A 42 -8.65 -33.38 22.00
CA SER A 42 -7.33 -32.91 21.58
C SER A 42 -7.50 -32.05 20.34
N ALA A 43 -7.61 -30.76 20.53
CA ALA A 43 -7.24 -29.80 19.50
C ALA A 43 -5.73 -29.60 19.57
N SER A 44 -5.00 -30.34 18.77
CA SER A 44 -3.59 -30.07 18.51
C SER A 44 -3.42 -28.73 17.81
N PRO A 45 -2.74 -27.75 18.39
CA PRO A 45 -2.18 -26.64 17.64
C PRO A 45 -0.79 -27.07 17.16
N GLY A 46 -0.79 -27.83 16.08
CA GLY A 46 0.44 -28.33 15.48
C GLY A 46 0.35 -28.30 13.97
N ALA A 47 0.29 -27.11 13.40
CA ALA A 47 0.62 -26.91 12.01
C ALA A 47 1.95 -26.15 11.96
N SER A 48 3.05 -26.91 12.02
CA SER A 48 4.35 -26.46 11.57
C SER A 48 4.17 -25.81 10.21
N GLY A 49 4.61 -24.56 10.06
CA GLY A 49 4.55 -23.81 8.81
C GLY A 49 5.42 -24.43 7.71
N ALA A 50 4.95 -25.53 7.15
CA ALA A 50 5.53 -26.01 5.91
C ALA A 50 5.02 -25.07 4.81
N VAL A 51 5.98 -24.52 4.04
CA VAL A 51 5.66 -23.80 2.80
C VAL A 51 4.88 -24.79 1.92
N ASN A 52 3.58 -24.57 1.79
CA ASN A 52 2.81 -25.34 0.83
C ASN A 52 3.19 -24.82 -0.55
N GLY A 53 4.00 -25.59 -1.28
CA GLY A 53 4.49 -25.24 -2.62
C GLY A 53 3.34 -24.83 -3.55
N ASP A 54 2.21 -25.52 -3.44
CA ASP A 54 1.01 -25.26 -4.25
C ASP A 54 0.39 -23.91 -3.89
N ALA A 55 0.34 -23.55 -2.59
CA ALA A 55 -0.18 -22.26 -2.14
C ALA A 55 0.70 -21.09 -2.60
N LYS A 56 2.02 -21.24 -2.54
CA LYS A 56 2.96 -20.24 -3.05
C LYS A 56 2.83 -20.07 -4.55
N GLN A 57 2.76 -21.17 -5.28
CA GLN A 57 2.61 -21.13 -6.74
C GLN A 57 1.28 -20.50 -7.16
N ALA A 58 0.19 -20.78 -6.43
CA ALA A 58 -1.11 -20.13 -6.68
C ALA A 58 -1.02 -18.62 -6.55
N LEU A 59 -0.35 -18.11 -5.49
CA LEU A 59 -0.16 -16.66 -5.30
C LEU A 59 0.78 -16.05 -6.35
N LEU A 60 1.85 -16.72 -6.75
CA LEU A 60 2.72 -16.25 -7.84
C LEU A 60 1.96 -16.17 -9.17
N ASN A 61 1.11 -17.16 -9.47
CA ASN A 61 0.31 -17.17 -10.68
C ASN A 61 -0.81 -16.13 -10.66
N SER A 62 -1.31 -15.77 -9.47
CA SER A 62 -2.44 -14.85 -9.31
C SER A 62 -2.16 -13.43 -9.79
N THR A 63 -0.90 -13.04 -9.92
CA THR A 63 -0.47 -11.72 -10.42
C THR A 63 -0.29 -11.67 -11.94
N ASN A 64 -0.40 -12.80 -12.65
CA ASN A 64 -0.20 -12.82 -14.11
C ASN A 64 -1.15 -11.88 -14.86
N GLU A 65 -2.44 -11.84 -14.44
CA GLU A 65 -3.43 -10.98 -15.09
C GLU A 65 -3.20 -9.48 -14.83
N ILE A 66 -2.44 -9.12 -13.78
CA ILE A 66 -2.02 -7.74 -13.54
C ILE A 66 -1.10 -7.27 -14.67
N ARG A 67 -0.19 -8.11 -15.14
CA ARG A 67 0.71 -7.79 -16.26
C ARG A 67 -0.03 -7.57 -17.58
N ASN A 68 -1.21 -8.18 -17.77
CA ASN A 68 -2.06 -7.97 -18.94
C ASN A 68 -2.71 -6.58 -18.97
N GLY A 69 -2.68 -5.84 -17.85
CA GLY A 69 -3.01 -4.42 -17.81
C GLY A 69 -4.46 -4.09 -18.16
N ASN A 70 -5.42 -4.89 -17.71
CA ASN A 70 -6.83 -4.57 -17.87
C ASN A 70 -7.58 -4.86 -16.57
N PHE A 71 -7.57 -3.89 -15.64
CA PHE A 71 -8.14 -4.03 -14.30
C PHE A 71 -8.34 -2.67 -13.62
N ARG A 72 -9.10 -2.67 -12.53
CA ARG A 72 -9.13 -1.60 -11.53
C ARG A 72 -8.36 -2.01 -10.28
N PHE A 73 -7.81 -1.04 -9.58
CA PHE A 73 -7.11 -1.26 -8.32
C PHE A 73 -7.40 -0.18 -7.29
N THR A 74 -7.25 -0.55 -6.02
CA THR A 74 -7.13 0.39 -4.91
C THR A 74 -5.93 0.01 -4.04
N MET A 75 -5.32 0.99 -3.44
CA MET A 75 -4.25 0.82 -2.47
C MET A 75 -4.46 1.77 -1.30
N SER A 76 -4.17 1.32 -0.08
CA SER A 76 -4.20 2.16 1.12
C SER A 76 -3.16 1.71 2.12
N GLY A 77 -2.62 2.65 2.87
CA GLY A 77 -1.63 2.43 3.93
C GLY A 77 -0.81 3.68 4.20
N ALA A 78 -0.21 3.77 5.38
CA ALA A 78 0.71 4.85 5.77
C ALA A 78 0.14 6.27 5.59
N GLY A 79 -1.16 6.47 5.84
CA GLY A 79 -1.79 7.79 5.66
C GLY A 79 -1.96 8.21 4.21
N SER A 80 -1.80 7.27 3.27
CA SER A 80 -2.02 7.49 1.85
C SER A 80 -3.01 6.48 1.26
N SER A 81 -3.62 6.84 0.15
CA SER A 81 -4.43 5.92 -0.64
C SER A 81 -4.29 6.22 -2.13
N ALA A 82 -4.44 5.19 -2.93
CA ALA A 82 -4.52 5.32 -4.38
C ALA A 82 -5.66 4.47 -4.92
N LYS A 83 -6.27 4.94 -6.01
CA LYS A 83 -7.22 4.15 -6.80
C LYS A 83 -7.05 4.48 -8.26
N GLY A 84 -7.24 3.50 -9.10
CA GLY A 84 -7.07 3.71 -10.53
C GLY A 84 -7.54 2.53 -11.36
N GLN A 85 -7.31 2.65 -12.64
CA GLN A 85 -7.52 1.60 -13.61
C GLN A 85 -6.42 1.64 -14.68
N VAL A 86 -6.16 0.48 -15.25
CA VAL A 86 -5.25 0.30 -16.36
C VAL A 86 -6.01 -0.37 -17.50
N HIS A 87 -5.85 0.14 -18.71
CA HIS A 87 -6.41 -0.43 -19.93
C HIS A 87 -5.32 -0.50 -20.99
N GLU A 88 -4.55 -1.58 -20.95
CA GLU A 88 -3.42 -1.80 -21.84
C GLU A 88 -3.82 -1.77 -23.31
N PRO A 89 -4.97 -2.35 -23.76
CA PRO A 89 -5.35 -2.34 -25.18
C PRO A 89 -5.42 -0.94 -25.80
N SER A 90 -5.70 0.10 -25.00
CA SER A 90 -5.64 1.50 -25.46
C SER A 90 -4.38 2.23 -24.98
N GLN A 91 -3.43 1.55 -24.35
CA GLN A 91 -2.24 2.14 -23.75
C GLN A 91 -2.60 3.32 -22.85
N SER A 92 -3.60 3.11 -21.97
CA SER A 92 -4.08 4.16 -21.07
C SER A 92 -4.20 3.67 -19.62
N ALA A 93 -3.97 4.59 -18.69
CA ALA A 93 -4.13 4.37 -17.26
C ALA A 93 -4.56 5.68 -16.59
N GLU A 94 -5.35 5.56 -15.54
CA GLU A 94 -5.63 6.70 -14.67
C GLU A 94 -5.45 6.28 -13.21
N MET A 95 -4.97 7.22 -12.40
CA MET A 95 -4.75 6.99 -10.99
C MET A 95 -5.01 8.27 -10.20
N ARG A 96 -5.71 8.14 -9.09
CA ARG A 96 -5.84 9.18 -8.08
C ARG A 96 -5.08 8.77 -6.83
N VAL A 97 -4.15 9.59 -6.39
CA VAL A 97 -3.38 9.43 -5.16
C VAL A 97 -3.79 10.50 -4.16
N LEU A 98 -4.03 10.10 -2.92
CA LEU A 98 -4.28 10.98 -1.79
C LEU A 98 -3.19 10.73 -0.74
N ILE A 99 -2.55 11.78 -0.27
CA ILE A 99 -1.55 11.75 0.80
C ILE A 99 -2.01 12.71 1.88
N GLY A 100 -2.11 12.24 3.12
CA GLY A 100 -2.75 12.96 4.21
C GLY A 100 -4.27 13.03 4.03
N ASP A 101 -4.94 13.61 5.00
CA ASP A 101 -6.39 13.83 5.03
C ASP A 101 -6.71 15.30 5.35
N ALA A 102 -8.00 15.62 5.52
CA ALA A 102 -8.45 16.97 5.82
C ALA A 102 -7.96 17.50 7.18
N SER A 103 -7.56 16.62 8.09
CA SER A 103 -7.02 16.98 9.43
C SER A 103 -5.51 17.17 9.41
N SER A 104 -4.83 16.70 8.38
CA SER A 104 -3.38 16.80 8.22
C SER A 104 -2.95 18.27 8.02
N ASP A 105 -1.77 18.61 8.53
CA ASP A 105 -1.19 19.94 8.29
C ASP A 105 -0.95 20.21 6.79
N LEU A 106 -0.63 19.16 6.03
CA LEU A 106 -0.52 19.19 4.58
C LEU A 106 -1.18 17.94 4.03
N SER A 107 -2.05 18.11 3.04
CA SER A 107 -2.58 17.03 2.22
C SER A 107 -2.32 17.29 0.75
N MET A 108 -2.18 16.22 -0.01
CA MET A 108 -1.92 16.28 -1.45
C MET A 108 -2.85 15.33 -2.19
N LYS A 109 -3.43 15.80 -3.28
CA LYS A 109 -4.19 14.96 -4.20
C LYS A 109 -3.57 15.09 -5.59
N LEU A 110 -3.27 13.95 -6.18
CA LEU A 110 -2.77 13.81 -7.54
C LEU A 110 -3.78 13.02 -8.35
N ASP A 111 -4.29 13.60 -9.44
CA ASP A 111 -5.02 12.88 -10.47
C ASP A 111 -4.09 12.73 -11.68
N LEU A 112 -3.63 11.51 -11.96
CA LEU A 112 -2.76 11.19 -13.10
C LEU A 112 -3.57 10.52 -14.19
N ILE A 113 -3.34 10.91 -15.44
CA ILE A 113 -3.93 10.32 -16.64
C ILE A 113 -2.81 10.07 -17.63
N HIS A 114 -2.66 8.82 -18.03
CA HIS A 114 -1.77 8.42 -19.12
C HIS A 114 -2.62 7.88 -20.26
N ALA A 115 -2.48 8.45 -21.44
CA ALA A 115 -3.13 7.97 -22.67
C ALA A 115 -2.16 8.24 -23.80
N LYS A 116 -1.35 7.23 -24.13
CA LYS A 116 -0.25 7.41 -25.09
C LYS A 116 -0.68 8.18 -26.34
N PRO A 117 0.17 9.09 -26.83
CA PRO A 117 1.53 9.40 -26.36
C PRO A 117 1.59 10.40 -25.18
N ASP A 118 0.47 10.86 -24.66
CA ASP A 118 0.36 11.98 -23.73
C ASP A 118 0.17 11.52 -22.29
N SER A 119 0.55 12.38 -21.33
CA SER A 119 0.27 12.22 -19.91
C SER A 119 -0.06 13.56 -19.26
N TRP A 120 -0.95 13.52 -18.30
CA TRP A 120 -1.39 14.70 -17.55
C TRP A 120 -1.44 14.41 -16.06
N VAL A 121 -1.19 15.45 -15.27
CA VAL A 121 -1.36 15.39 -13.83
C VAL A 121 -2.09 16.63 -13.34
N LYS A 122 -3.03 16.46 -12.44
CA LYS A 122 -3.63 17.56 -11.69
C LYS A 122 -3.23 17.42 -10.23
N LEU A 123 -2.58 18.47 -9.70
CA LEU A 123 -2.14 18.57 -8.31
C LEU A 123 -3.07 19.52 -7.57
N GLU A 124 -3.60 19.05 -6.45
CA GLU A 124 -4.32 19.85 -5.46
C GLU A 124 -3.61 19.73 -4.12
N LEU A 125 -3.42 20.85 -3.44
CA LEU A 125 -2.81 20.92 -2.12
C LEU A 125 -3.86 21.39 -1.12
N GLY A 126 -3.90 20.76 0.03
CA GLY A 126 -4.82 21.06 1.13
C GLY A 126 -4.11 21.06 2.49
N GLY A 127 -4.86 21.36 3.55
CA GLY A 127 -4.33 21.48 4.90
C GLY A 127 -3.84 22.89 5.24
N LYS A 128 -3.50 23.11 6.51
CA LYS A 128 -3.14 24.45 7.04
C LYS A 128 -1.86 25.01 6.42
N SER A 129 -0.93 24.13 6.04
CA SER A 129 0.38 24.49 5.49
C SER A 129 0.42 24.58 3.96
N ALA A 130 -0.69 24.31 3.26
CA ALA A 130 -0.73 24.32 1.79
C ALA A 130 -0.29 25.66 1.18
N GLY A 131 -0.73 26.78 1.79
CA GLY A 131 -0.35 28.13 1.34
C GLY A 131 1.11 28.52 1.64
N SER A 132 1.80 27.77 2.48
CA SER A 132 3.19 28.03 2.89
C SER A 132 4.24 27.31 2.02
N ILE A 133 3.80 26.52 1.02
CA ILE A 133 4.71 25.80 0.13
C ILE A 133 5.37 26.82 -0.83
N PRO A 134 6.72 26.97 -0.76
CA PRO A 134 7.42 27.92 -1.65
C PRO A 134 7.19 27.56 -3.13
N GLY A 135 6.76 28.53 -3.91
CA GLY A 135 6.53 28.33 -5.35
C GLY A 135 5.21 27.69 -5.73
N ALA A 136 4.31 27.37 -4.76
CA ALA A 136 3.00 26.77 -5.06
C ALA A 136 2.18 27.57 -6.09
N GLN A 137 2.31 28.92 -6.10
CA GLN A 137 1.61 29.79 -7.05
C GLN A 137 2.04 29.54 -8.51
N LYS A 138 3.23 28.96 -8.73
CA LYS A 138 3.76 28.65 -10.07
C LYS A 138 3.34 27.26 -10.56
N LEU A 139 2.68 26.47 -9.74
CA LEU A 139 2.41 25.06 -10.02
C LEU A 139 1.08 24.82 -10.76
N ASN A 140 0.35 25.84 -11.17
CA ASN A 140 -0.96 25.70 -11.84
C ASN A 140 -1.90 24.73 -11.12
N LEU A 141 -1.98 24.82 -9.76
CA LEU A 141 -2.79 23.95 -8.95
C LEU A 141 -4.24 23.88 -9.43
N GLY A 142 -4.84 22.69 -9.38
CA GLY A 142 -6.21 22.44 -9.79
C GLY A 142 -6.44 22.35 -11.30
N LYS A 143 -5.40 22.58 -12.14
CA LYS A 143 -5.46 22.34 -13.58
C LYS A 143 -4.71 21.06 -13.95
N TYR A 144 -5.12 20.41 -15.05
CA TYR A 144 -4.35 19.34 -15.64
C TYR A 144 -3.10 19.91 -16.33
N GLN A 145 -1.95 19.47 -15.92
CA GLN A 145 -0.67 19.86 -16.49
C GLN A 145 -0.23 18.76 -17.45
N HIS A 146 -0.07 19.11 -18.73
CA HIS A 146 0.48 18.22 -19.75
C HIS A 146 1.96 17.98 -19.47
N LEU A 147 2.36 16.71 -19.40
CA LEU A 147 3.71 16.32 -19.00
C LEU A 147 4.59 16.06 -20.21
N ASP A 148 5.79 16.63 -20.20
CA ASP A 148 6.84 16.29 -21.16
C ASP A 148 7.32 14.86 -20.92
N GLN A 149 7.10 13.98 -21.89
CA GLN A 149 7.40 12.56 -21.81
C GLN A 149 8.89 12.29 -21.59
N THR A 150 9.78 13.17 -22.06
CA THR A 150 11.23 13.02 -21.86
C THR A 150 11.63 13.27 -20.41
N ARG A 151 10.89 14.14 -19.72
CA ARG A 151 11.13 14.50 -18.31
C ARG A 151 10.57 13.50 -17.32
N ILE A 152 9.51 12.79 -17.68
CA ILE A 152 8.89 11.78 -16.80
C ILE A 152 9.39 10.36 -17.06
N LYS A 153 10.21 10.15 -18.09
CA LYS A 153 10.78 8.83 -18.37
C LYS A 153 11.60 8.33 -17.19
N GLY A 154 11.17 7.19 -16.62
CA GLY A 154 11.79 6.60 -15.43
C GLY A 154 11.46 7.28 -14.10
N ASN A 155 10.65 8.34 -14.11
CA ASN A 155 10.13 8.94 -12.89
C ASN A 155 9.02 8.06 -12.30
N LYS A 156 9.22 7.55 -11.07
CA LYS A 156 8.29 6.61 -10.42
C LYS A 156 6.98 7.25 -9.97
N ALA A 157 6.94 8.57 -9.78
CA ALA A 157 5.77 9.28 -9.30
C ALA A 157 4.88 9.80 -10.45
N LEU A 158 5.47 10.16 -11.57
CA LEU A 158 4.79 10.80 -12.71
C LEU A 158 4.73 9.93 -13.97
N GLY A 159 5.58 8.92 -14.08
CA GLY A 159 5.63 8.02 -15.22
C GLY A 159 4.75 6.79 -15.02
N PHE A 160 4.28 6.20 -16.11
CA PHE A 160 3.62 4.89 -16.11
C PHE A 160 4.25 4.02 -17.20
N ASP A 161 4.72 2.85 -16.80
CA ASP A 161 5.38 1.89 -17.70
C ASP A 161 4.40 0.79 -18.12
N PHE A 162 3.92 0.87 -19.36
CA PHE A 162 3.03 -0.15 -19.94
C PHE A 162 3.73 -1.48 -20.27
N GLU A 163 5.07 -1.56 -20.16
CA GLU A 163 5.82 -2.80 -20.30
C GLU A 163 5.97 -3.55 -18.96
N LYS A 164 5.77 -2.84 -17.84
CA LYS A 164 5.87 -3.38 -16.47
C LYS A 164 4.70 -2.93 -15.62
N ILE A 165 3.52 -3.44 -15.96
CA ILE A 165 2.27 -3.04 -15.30
C ILE A 165 2.15 -3.75 -13.95
N ASP A 166 2.47 -3.04 -12.88
CA ASP A 166 2.21 -3.46 -11.49
C ASP A 166 2.16 -2.21 -10.57
N PRO A 167 1.07 -1.44 -10.60
CA PRO A 167 1.00 -0.15 -9.91
C PRO A 167 1.13 -0.24 -8.39
N ALA A 168 0.86 -1.40 -7.81
CA ALA A 168 0.93 -1.62 -6.37
C ALA A 168 2.12 -2.49 -5.94
N GLY A 169 2.95 -2.97 -6.89
CA GLY A 169 4.09 -3.83 -6.61
C GLY A 169 3.71 -5.22 -6.09
N SER A 170 2.51 -5.71 -6.46
CA SER A 170 1.99 -6.99 -5.95
C SER A 170 2.79 -8.19 -6.44
N GLU A 171 3.40 -8.09 -7.62
CA GLU A 171 4.30 -9.13 -8.12
C GLU A 171 5.55 -9.24 -7.24
N VAL A 172 6.17 -8.12 -6.90
CA VAL A 172 7.36 -8.10 -6.01
C VAL A 172 6.99 -8.61 -4.62
N LEU A 173 5.83 -8.24 -4.10
CA LEU A 173 5.35 -8.72 -2.80
C LEU A 173 5.12 -10.24 -2.82
N THR A 174 4.46 -10.78 -3.83
CA THR A 174 4.21 -12.24 -3.94
C THR A 174 5.51 -13.03 -4.14
N GLN A 175 6.48 -12.50 -4.87
CA GLN A 175 7.81 -13.10 -5.00
C GLN A 175 8.55 -13.15 -3.65
N GLY A 176 8.30 -12.18 -2.77
CA GLY A 176 8.87 -12.11 -1.41
C GLY A 176 8.30 -13.12 -0.42
N ILE A 177 7.27 -13.92 -0.76
CA ILE A 177 6.63 -14.87 0.16
C ILE A 177 7.65 -15.88 0.67
N THR A 178 7.83 -15.91 2.00
CA THR A 178 8.71 -16.84 2.71
C THR A 178 7.97 -18.06 3.22
N GLU A 179 6.77 -17.83 3.79
CA GLU A 179 5.89 -18.89 4.27
C GLU A 179 4.45 -18.57 3.85
N VAL A 180 3.69 -19.59 3.47
CA VAL A 180 2.27 -19.43 3.13
C VAL A 180 1.50 -20.72 3.36
N ARG A 181 0.26 -20.58 3.79
CA ARG A 181 -0.73 -21.66 3.87
C ARG A 181 -2.06 -21.16 3.33
N GLN A 182 -2.83 -22.07 2.78
CA GLN A 182 -4.23 -21.82 2.48
C GLN A 182 -5.04 -21.89 3.77
N THR A 183 -5.89 -20.90 4.03
CA THR A 183 -6.72 -20.78 5.25
C THR A 183 -8.20 -21.02 4.96
N GLY A 184 -8.60 -21.04 3.70
CA GLY A 184 -9.93 -21.31 3.19
C GLY A 184 -9.91 -21.29 1.67
N GLU A 185 -11.05 -21.50 1.04
CA GLU A 185 -11.16 -21.42 -0.41
C GLU A 185 -10.73 -20.03 -0.90
N GLY A 186 -9.74 -19.98 -1.80
CA GLY A 186 -9.19 -18.75 -2.34
C GLY A 186 -8.53 -17.81 -1.31
N THR A 187 -8.33 -18.24 -0.06
CA THR A 187 -7.77 -17.41 1.01
C THR A 187 -6.46 -17.96 1.54
N TYR A 188 -5.50 -17.08 1.75
CA TYR A 188 -4.13 -17.42 2.14
C TYR A 188 -3.61 -16.51 3.25
N ALA A 189 -2.70 -17.03 4.06
CA ALA A 189 -1.99 -16.27 5.08
C ALA A 189 -0.55 -16.80 5.21
N GLY A 190 0.36 -15.93 5.59
CA GLY A 190 1.75 -16.29 5.75
C GLY A 190 2.64 -15.11 6.10
N THR A 191 3.91 -15.21 5.74
CA THR A 191 4.91 -14.17 5.89
C THR A 191 5.62 -13.90 4.57
N LEU A 192 6.11 -12.67 4.40
CA LEU A 192 6.87 -12.27 3.23
C LEU A 192 8.05 -11.36 3.61
N ASP A 193 9.08 -11.40 2.79
CA ASP A 193 10.23 -10.49 2.86
C ASP A 193 9.91 -9.22 2.08
N VAL A 194 9.76 -8.10 2.80
CA VAL A 194 9.49 -6.78 2.22
C VAL A 194 10.76 -6.01 1.85
N SER A 195 11.95 -6.61 2.02
CA SER A 195 13.23 -5.89 1.81
C SER A 195 13.35 -5.29 0.41
N LYS A 196 12.72 -5.88 -0.59
CA LYS A 196 12.70 -5.39 -1.99
C LYS A 196 11.47 -4.54 -2.33
N ALA A 197 10.51 -4.43 -1.42
CA ALA A 197 9.25 -3.73 -1.69
C ALA A 197 9.43 -2.22 -1.92
N ALA A 198 10.51 -1.62 -1.40
CA ALA A 198 10.86 -0.23 -1.68
C ALA A 198 11.23 0.01 -3.14
N GLU A 199 11.84 -0.97 -3.80
CA GLU A 199 12.20 -0.85 -5.22
C GLU A 199 10.94 -0.75 -6.10
N ALA A 200 9.87 -1.45 -5.70
CA ALA A 200 8.56 -1.39 -6.34
C ALA A 200 7.71 -0.19 -5.87
N GLY A 201 8.16 0.56 -4.86
CA GLY A 201 7.40 1.67 -4.28
C GLY A 201 6.23 1.26 -3.39
N SER A 202 6.12 -0.04 -3.04
CA SER A 202 5.01 -0.59 -2.24
C SER A 202 5.17 -0.34 -0.74
N VAL A 203 6.41 -0.22 -0.27
CA VAL A 203 6.75 0.07 1.14
C VAL A 203 7.86 1.12 1.16
N ASP A 204 7.74 2.11 2.04
CA ASP A 204 8.79 3.14 2.17
C ASP A 204 10.10 2.55 2.68
N GLN A 205 11.23 2.97 2.11
CA GLN A 205 12.56 2.51 2.49
C GLN A 205 12.89 2.78 3.97
N SER A 206 12.35 3.87 4.53
CA SER A 206 12.55 4.21 5.95
C SER A 206 11.86 3.20 6.87
N VAL A 207 10.69 2.70 6.48
CA VAL A 207 9.95 1.66 7.19
C VAL A 207 10.73 0.35 7.16
N ILE A 208 11.24 -0.06 5.99
CA ILE A 208 12.06 -1.27 5.84
C ILE A 208 13.33 -1.17 6.72
N THR A 209 13.98 0.00 6.71
CA THR A 209 15.17 0.23 7.54
C THR A 209 14.84 0.14 9.04
N ALA A 210 13.71 0.68 9.46
CA ALA A 210 13.27 0.62 10.86
C ALA A 210 12.90 -0.79 11.31
N LEU A 211 12.32 -1.60 10.41
CA LEU A 211 12.01 -3.01 10.67
C LEU A 211 13.27 -3.86 10.89
N GLY A 212 14.36 -3.53 10.21
CA GLY A 212 15.60 -4.30 10.28
C GLY A 212 15.37 -5.78 9.93
N PRO A 213 15.76 -6.74 10.81
CA PRO A 213 15.55 -8.17 10.55
C PRO A 213 14.08 -8.59 10.40
N GLN A 214 13.12 -7.86 11.00
CA GLN A 214 11.69 -8.16 10.91
C GLN A 214 11.15 -7.97 9.49
N ALA A 215 11.81 -7.17 8.65
CA ALA A 215 11.44 -6.98 7.25
C ALA A 215 11.41 -8.28 6.43
N LYS A 216 12.11 -9.33 6.90
CA LYS A 216 12.18 -10.65 6.24
C LYS A 216 11.01 -11.58 6.56
N SER A 217 10.14 -11.21 7.51
CA SER A 217 9.05 -12.07 7.97
C SER A 217 7.84 -11.23 8.37
N VAL A 218 7.35 -10.40 7.44
CA VAL A 218 6.19 -9.54 7.66
C VAL A 218 4.93 -10.35 7.37
N PRO A 219 3.95 -10.39 8.30
CA PRO A 219 2.70 -11.11 8.09
C PRO A 219 1.90 -10.54 6.91
N PHE A 220 1.21 -11.41 6.19
CA PHE A 220 0.28 -11.02 5.15
C PHE A 220 -0.93 -11.96 5.08
N THR A 221 -2.01 -11.45 4.49
CA THR A 221 -3.14 -12.24 4.01
C THR A 221 -3.41 -11.91 2.54
N ALA A 222 -3.94 -12.89 1.80
CA ALA A 222 -4.31 -12.69 0.40
C ALA A 222 -5.61 -13.42 0.07
N LYS A 223 -6.36 -12.87 -0.89
CA LYS A 223 -7.56 -13.49 -1.45
C LYS A 223 -7.43 -13.55 -2.96
N LEU A 224 -7.82 -14.68 -3.52
CA LEU A 224 -7.99 -14.87 -4.95
C LEU A 224 -9.47 -14.87 -5.31
N ASP A 225 -9.80 -14.40 -6.49
CA ASP A 225 -11.13 -14.55 -7.05
C ASP A 225 -11.37 -15.99 -7.54
N PRO A 226 -12.58 -16.34 -7.97
CA PRO A 226 -12.89 -17.70 -8.45
C PRO A 226 -12.07 -18.14 -9.67
N GLN A 227 -11.42 -17.20 -10.38
CA GLN A 227 -10.53 -17.49 -11.52
C GLN A 227 -9.07 -17.62 -11.09
N GLY A 228 -8.77 -17.54 -9.79
CA GLY A 228 -7.41 -17.64 -9.24
C GLY A 228 -6.57 -16.36 -9.38
N ARG A 229 -7.20 -15.21 -9.69
CA ARG A 229 -6.52 -13.91 -9.81
C ARG A 229 -6.50 -13.20 -8.46
N LEU A 230 -5.46 -12.43 -8.18
CA LEU A 230 -5.35 -11.68 -6.93
C LEU A 230 -6.48 -10.65 -6.83
N SER A 231 -7.32 -10.76 -5.81
CA SER A 231 -8.40 -9.80 -5.54
C SER A 231 -8.11 -8.89 -4.34
N GLU A 232 -7.38 -9.39 -3.36
CA GLU A 232 -6.98 -8.62 -2.17
C GLU A 232 -5.65 -9.12 -1.63
N MET A 233 -4.78 -8.20 -1.21
CA MET A 233 -3.60 -8.49 -0.41
C MET A 233 -3.47 -7.45 0.70
N VAL A 234 -3.23 -7.92 1.92
CA VAL A 234 -2.97 -7.07 3.10
C VAL A 234 -1.63 -7.47 3.68
N VAL A 235 -0.69 -6.52 3.72
CA VAL A 235 0.61 -6.67 4.35
C VAL A 235 0.57 -5.92 5.68
N GLN A 236 0.77 -6.65 6.78
CA GLN A 236 0.63 -6.14 8.14
C GLN A 236 2.00 -5.69 8.66
N ILE A 237 2.35 -4.44 8.39
CA ILE A 237 3.63 -3.86 8.84
C ILE A 237 3.60 -3.67 10.36
N PRO A 238 4.46 -4.35 11.14
CA PRO A 238 4.51 -4.16 12.59
C PRO A 238 5.08 -2.79 12.96
N ALA A 239 4.81 -2.34 14.19
CA ALA A 239 5.43 -1.13 14.71
C ALA A 239 6.95 -1.29 14.75
N ALA A 240 7.69 -0.27 14.28
CA ALA A 240 9.15 -0.27 14.26
C ALA A 240 9.73 1.14 14.39
N GLY A 241 10.62 1.33 15.35
CA GLY A 241 11.18 2.64 15.67
C GLY A 241 10.07 3.62 16.08
N GLN A 242 9.92 4.71 15.34
CA GLN A 242 8.86 5.71 15.56
C GLN A 242 7.59 5.46 14.71
N ASN A 243 7.60 4.42 13.87
CA ASN A 243 6.48 4.10 13.02
C ASN A 243 5.49 3.21 13.77
N ALA A 244 4.22 3.61 13.84
CA ALA A 244 3.15 2.77 14.35
C ALA A 244 2.91 1.57 13.42
N ALA A 245 2.32 0.49 13.96
CA ALA A 245 1.85 -0.61 13.14
C ALA A 245 0.82 -0.11 12.13
N GLN A 246 0.88 -0.65 10.90
CA GLN A 246 -0.01 -0.24 9.82
C GLN A 246 -0.23 -1.38 8.82
N ASP A 247 -1.40 -1.39 8.21
CA ASP A 247 -1.70 -2.31 7.13
C ASP A 247 -1.53 -1.59 5.79
N ILE A 248 -0.87 -2.27 4.84
CA ILE A 248 -0.88 -1.90 3.43
C ILE A 248 -1.85 -2.85 2.74
N LYS A 249 -2.94 -2.30 2.25
CA LYS A 249 -3.98 -3.07 1.57
C LYS A 249 -4.04 -2.71 0.11
N VAL A 250 -4.05 -3.73 -0.74
CA VAL A 250 -4.25 -3.63 -2.18
C VAL A 250 -5.46 -4.45 -2.58
N THR A 251 -6.30 -3.94 -3.47
CA THR A 251 -7.38 -4.70 -4.10
C THR A 251 -7.34 -4.55 -5.60
N TYR A 252 -7.75 -5.61 -6.30
CA TYR A 252 -7.92 -5.62 -7.75
C TYR A 252 -9.32 -6.09 -8.11
N SER A 253 -9.90 -5.50 -9.14
CA SER A 253 -11.24 -5.84 -9.64
C SER A 253 -11.35 -5.57 -11.15
N ASP A 254 -12.48 -5.95 -11.72
CA ASP A 254 -12.84 -5.67 -13.11
C ASP A 254 -11.77 -6.12 -14.13
N TYR A 255 -11.11 -7.23 -13.84
CA TYR A 255 -10.15 -7.84 -14.75
C TYR A 255 -10.77 -8.12 -16.12
N GLY A 256 -10.14 -7.59 -17.16
CA GLY A 256 -10.63 -7.68 -18.55
C GLY A 256 -11.75 -6.69 -18.89
N ASN A 257 -12.23 -5.88 -17.91
CA ASN A 257 -13.39 -4.99 -18.09
C ASN A 257 -13.11 -3.53 -17.65
N ALA A 258 -11.85 -3.16 -17.43
CA ALA A 258 -11.51 -1.77 -17.16
C ALA A 258 -11.78 -0.90 -18.40
N ALA A 259 -12.21 0.33 -18.20
CA ALA A 259 -12.43 1.27 -19.30
C ALA A 259 -11.13 2.01 -19.65
N ALA A 260 -11.00 2.45 -20.90
CA ALA A 260 -9.93 3.35 -21.31
C ALA A 260 -10.00 4.68 -20.55
N ALA A 261 -8.85 5.17 -20.10
CA ALA A 261 -8.77 6.49 -19.48
C ALA A 261 -9.13 7.59 -20.47
N GLN A 262 -9.86 8.59 -20.00
CA GLN A 262 -10.30 9.70 -20.81
C GLN A 262 -9.31 10.87 -20.72
N LYS A 263 -8.96 11.46 -21.85
CA LYS A 263 -8.15 12.69 -21.88
C LYS A 263 -8.85 13.82 -21.12
N PRO A 264 -8.13 14.69 -20.40
CA PRO A 264 -8.76 15.83 -19.74
C PRO A 264 -9.38 16.79 -20.76
N PRO A 265 -10.44 17.53 -20.37
CA PRO A 265 -11.01 18.58 -21.24
C PRO A 265 -9.94 19.62 -21.61
N ALA A 266 -9.83 19.96 -22.89
CA ALA A 266 -8.78 20.87 -23.40
C ALA A 266 -8.72 22.23 -22.67
N GLY A 267 -9.87 22.79 -22.28
CA GLY A 267 -9.93 24.05 -21.52
C GLY A 267 -9.40 23.96 -20.08
N GLN A 268 -9.11 22.78 -19.58
CA GLN A 268 -8.54 22.55 -18.24
C GLN A 268 -7.05 22.15 -18.31
N VAL A 269 -6.46 22.10 -19.49
CA VAL A 269 -5.06 21.66 -19.69
C VAL A 269 -4.15 22.88 -19.86
N VAL A 270 -2.99 22.80 -19.21
CA VAL A 270 -1.87 23.74 -19.35
C VAL A 270 -0.58 22.94 -19.46
N GLU A 271 0.49 23.51 -20.00
CA GLU A 271 1.81 22.88 -19.97
C GLU A 271 2.39 22.88 -18.56
N ALA A 272 3.04 21.79 -18.17
CA ALA A 272 3.71 21.68 -16.87
C ALA A 272 4.94 22.59 -16.82
N PRO A 273 5.02 23.55 -15.89
CA PRO A 273 6.19 24.40 -15.77
C PRO A 273 7.40 23.60 -15.26
N PRO A 274 8.64 24.06 -15.53
CA PRO A 274 9.85 23.37 -15.06
C PRO A 274 9.88 23.10 -13.56
N GLU A 275 9.34 24.02 -12.77
CA GLU A 275 9.26 23.91 -11.31
C GLU A 275 8.39 22.75 -10.83
N PHE A 276 7.41 22.34 -11.63
CA PHE A 276 6.55 21.20 -11.31
C PHE A 276 7.34 19.90 -11.20
N TYR A 277 8.24 19.64 -12.14
CA TYR A 277 9.03 18.39 -12.13
C TYR A 277 10.00 18.32 -10.94
N ASN A 278 10.42 19.47 -10.40
CA ASN A 278 11.32 19.51 -9.24
C ASN A 278 10.68 19.01 -7.95
N LEU A 279 9.35 18.92 -7.89
CA LEU A 279 8.63 18.35 -6.73
C LEU A 279 8.77 16.82 -6.65
N PHE A 280 9.05 16.17 -7.76
CA PHE A 280 9.04 14.72 -7.90
C PHE A 280 10.42 14.12 -8.23
N ASN A 281 11.49 14.92 -8.13
CA ASN A 281 12.89 14.51 -8.34
C ASN A 281 13.64 14.27 -7.03
#